data_b3ca3650b27102721307d7acd9373cd4
#
_entry.id   b3ca3650b27102721307d7acd9373cd4
#
_cell.length_a   1.000
_cell.length_b   1.000
_cell.length_c   1.000
_cell.angle_alpha   90.00
_cell.angle_beta   90.00
_cell.angle_gamma   90.00
#
_symmetry.space_group_name_H-M   'P 1'
#
loop_
_entity.id
_entity.type
_entity.pdbx_description
1 polymer ?
#
loop_
_entity_poly.entity_id
_entity_poly.type
_entity_poly.pdbx_seq_one_letter_code
_entity_poly.pdbx_strand_id
1 'polypeptide(L)'
;MAYDMRHVLDLVFDRASLFELHRDFAPNALVGFARLDGASVGFVANQPLALSGCLDIDASDKIARHITLCDQFNIPLVTFVDCPGYLPGVEQEHRGVIRHGAKIIYAYCQATVPKISIVTRKAMGGSYVALSSRQMNNDVAYAWPSAQIAVMGAEGAARLLHHRAIA
;
A
#
# COMPACT_ATOMS: atom_id res chain seq x y z
N MET A 1 -6.06 -9.31 14.10
CA MET A 1 -5.01 -8.78 14.98
C MET A 1 -4.08 -7.90 14.15
N ALA A 2 -3.71 -6.70 14.63
CA ALA A 2 -2.70 -5.87 13.96
C ALA A 2 -1.31 -6.44 14.20
N TYR A 3 -0.40 -6.29 13.25
CA TYR A 3 0.99 -6.75 13.32
C TYR A 3 1.91 -5.67 12.75
N ASP A 4 3.19 -5.72 13.12
CA ASP A 4 4.19 -4.83 12.53
C ASP A 4 4.64 -5.39 11.18
N MET A 5 4.39 -4.64 10.13
CA MET A 5 4.78 -5.02 8.76
C MET A 5 6.29 -5.14 8.60
N ARG A 6 7.08 -4.46 9.45
CA ARG A 6 8.55 -4.58 9.44
C ARG A 6 9.01 -6.02 9.63
N HIS A 7 8.31 -6.80 10.48
CA HIS A 7 8.64 -8.22 10.66
C HIS A 7 8.45 -9.03 9.36
N VAL A 8 7.45 -8.68 8.55
CA VAL A 8 7.25 -9.33 7.25
C VAL A 8 8.36 -8.94 6.28
N LEU A 9 8.72 -7.65 6.26
CA LEU A 9 9.80 -7.15 5.40
C LEU A 9 11.15 -7.80 5.75
N ASP A 10 11.46 -7.94 7.04
CA ASP A 10 12.68 -8.61 7.54
C ASP A 10 12.76 -10.10 7.17
N LEU A 11 11.60 -10.77 6.96
CA LEU A 11 11.54 -12.17 6.54
C LEU A 11 11.65 -12.35 5.01
N VAL A 12 11.30 -11.33 4.25
CA VAL A 12 11.30 -11.39 2.77
C VAL A 12 12.59 -10.86 2.18
N PHE A 13 13.13 -9.79 2.75
CA PHE A 13 14.35 -9.16 2.27
C PHE A 13 15.61 -9.77 2.88
N ASP A 14 16.73 -9.53 2.25
CA ASP A 14 18.03 -10.00 2.72
C ASP A 14 18.31 -9.48 4.15
N ARG A 15 18.93 -10.31 4.95
CA ARG A 15 19.18 -10.02 6.37
C ARG A 15 19.90 -8.69 6.56
N ALA A 16 19.37 -7.86 7.46
CA ALA A 16 19.93 -6.54 7.83
C ALA A 16 20.09 -5.56 6.63
N SER A 17 19.30 -5.74 5.56
CA SER A 17 19.34 -4.86 4.38
C SER A 17 18.26 -3.77 4.42
N LEU A 18 17.29 -3.86 5.35
CA LEU A 18 16.15 -2.93 5.40
C LEU A 18 16.61 -1.52 5.81
N PHE A 19 16.38 -0.56 4.94
CA PHE A 19 16.66 0.86 5.17
C PHE A 19 15.37 1.68 4.99
N GLU A 20 14.64 1.90 6.09
CA GLU A 20 13.38 2.65 6.12
C GLU A 20 13.63 4.15 6.02
N LEU A 21 12.88 4.84 5.16
CA LEU A 21 12.90 6.29 5.00
C LEU A 21 11.70 6.93 5.70
N HIS A 22 11.91 8.14 6.24
CA HIS A 22 10.85 8.95 6.86
C HIS A 22 10.04 8.20 7.91
N ARG A 23 10.70 7.49 8.81
CA ARG A 23 10.06 6.61 9.80
C ARG A 23 9.00 7.30 10.66
N ASP A 24 9.25 8.55 11.03
CA ASP A 24 8.38 9.32 11.92
C ASP A 24 7.31 10.13 11.17
N PHE A 25 7.35 10.15 9.85
CA PHE A 25 6.36 10.81 9.01
C PHE A 25 5.43 9.77 8.37
N ALA A 26 4.11 9.97 8.48
CA ALA A 26 3.08 9.05 7.97
C ALA A 26 3.40 7.58 8.32
N PRO A 27 3.38 7.20 9.62
CA PRO A 27 3.82 5.88 10.07
C PRO A 27 2.91 4.73 9.61
N ASN A 28 1.74 5.02 9.06
CA ASN A 28 0.82 4.08 8.43
C ASN A 28 1.30 3.58 7.05
N ALA A 29 2.33 4.20 6.47
CA ALA A 29 3.01 3.77 5.27
C ALA A 29 4.51 3.65 5.52
N LEU A 30 5.09 2.51 5.16
CA LEU A 30 6.53 2.25 5.19
C LEU A 30 7.07 2.36 3.77
N VAL A 31 8.14 3.10 3.60
CA VAL A 31 8.88 3.20 2.34
C VAL A 31 10.38 3.16 2.62
N GLY A 32 11.14 2.66 1.69
CA GLY A 32 12.59 2.58 1.84
C GLY A 32 13.24 1.68 0.82
N PHE A 33 14.45 1.29 1.12
CA PHE A 33 15.27 0.41 0.29
C PHE A 33 15.62 -0.87 1.05
N ALA A 34 15.81 -1.94 0.31
CA ALA A 34 16.26 -3.21 0.82
C ALA A 34 17.08 -3.94 -0.25
N ARG A 35 17.56 -5.14 0.08
CA ARG A 35 18.10 -6.07 -0.91
C ARG A 35 17.23 -7.31 -1.01
N LEU A 36 17.08 -7.80 -2.20
CA LEU A 36 16.41 -9.05 -2.49
C LEU A 36 17.35 -9.89 -3.37
N ASP A 37 17.90 -10.97 -2.81
CA ASP A 37 18.93 -11.80 -3.44
C ASP A 37 20.13 -10.96 -3.95
N GLY A 38 20.58 -10.02 -3.10
CA GLY A 38 21.69 -9.11 -3.39
C GLY A 38 21.33 -7.90 -4.25
N ALA A 39 20.20 -7.91 -4.98
CA ALA A 39 19.77 -6.80 -5.81
C ALA A 39 19.10 -5.70 -4.98
N SER A 40 19.40 -4.44 -5.24
CA SER A 40 18.76 -3.30 -4.57
C SER A 40 17.35 -3.10 -5.08
N VAL A 41 16.38 -3.00 -4.16
CA VAL A 41 14.97 -2.76 -4.45
C VAL A 41 14.42 -1.64 -3.56
N GLY A 42 13.45 -0.89 -4.07
CA GLY A 42 12.61 -0.01 -3.28
C GLY A 42 11.40 -0.78 -2.75
N PHE A 43 10.97 -0.50 -1.53
CA PHE A 43 9.75 -1.08 -1.01
C PHE A 43 8.73 -0.02 -0.61
N VAL A 44 7.46 -0.39 -0.77
CA VAL A 44 6.28 0.32 -0.26
C VAL A 44 5.45 -0.69 0.53
N ALA A 45 5.02 -0.35 1.74
CA ALA A 45 4.18 -1.24 2.52
C ALA A 45 3.19 -0.46 3.41
N ASN A 46 2.02 -1.04 3.66
CA ASN A 46 1.11 -0.51 4.68
C ASN A 46 1.54 -0.99 6.06
N GLN A 47 1.37 -0.13 7.09
CA GLN A 47 1.63 -0.48 8.48
C GLN A 47 0.32 -0.64 9.27
N PRO A 48 -0.15 -1.88 9.50
CA PRO A 48 -1.42 -2.11 10.19
C PRO A 48 -1.48 -1.61 11.64
N LEU A 49 -0.34 -1.38 12.30
CA LEU A 49 -0.28 -0.82 13.65
C LEU A 49 -0.64 0.66 13.70
N ALA A 50 -0.50 1.38 12.57
CA ALA A 50 -0.84 2.79 12.46
C ALA A 50 -2.05 2.96 11.52
N LEU A 51 -3.12 3.61 12.00
CA LEU A 51 -4.36 3.85 11.24
C LEU A 51 -4.91 2.57 10.55
N SER A 52 -4.66 1.38 11.14
CA SER A 52 -5.02 0.08 10.55
C SER A 52 -4.48 -0.17 9.14
N GLY A 53 -3.44 0.56 8.71
CA GLY A 53 -2.90 0.52 7.35
C GLY A 53 -3.68 1.32 6.32
N CYS A 54 -4.66 2.14 6.73
CA CYS A 54 -5.38 3.07 5.83
C CYS A 54 -4.41 4.08 5.22
N LEU A 55 -4.70 4.51 3.98
CA LEU A 55 -3.99 5.60 3.34
C LEU A 55 -4.66 6.93 3.68
N ASP A 56 -3.91 7.84 4.24
CA ASP A 56 -4.25 9.24 4.40
C ASP A 56 -3.48 10.12 3.39
N ILE A 57 -3.62 11.42 3.52
CA ILE A 57 -2.97 12.41 2.65
C ILE A 57 -1.44 12.27 2.73
N ASP A 58 -0.89 12.22 3.94
CA ASP A 58 0.55 12.23 4.17
C ASP A 58 1.18 10.90 3.70
N ALA A 59 0.54 9.76 3.95
CA ALA A 59 0.97 8.46 3.43
C ALA A 59 0.94 8.43 1.90
N SER A 60 -0.08 9.05 1.29
CA SER A 60 -0.19 9.13 -0.17
C SER A 60 0.96 9.92 -0.79
N ASP A 61 1.30 11.06 -0.22
CA ASP A 61 2.41 11.88 -0.70
C ASP A 61 3.77 11.21 -0.47
N LYS A 62 3.97 10.57 0.68
CA LYS A 62 5.17 9.79 1.01
C LYS A 62 5.40 8.67 0.01
N ILE A 63 4.37 7.87 -0.27
CA ILE A 63 4.43 6.73 -1.20
C ILE A 63 4.70 7.23 -2.62
N ALA A 64 3.93 8.20 -3.11
CA ALA A 64 4.09 8.70 -4.48
C ALA A 64 5.50 9.26 -4.73
N ARG A 65 6.05 10.03 -3.76
CA ARG A 65 7.42 10.55 -3.84
C ARG A 65 8.46 9.44 -3.88
N HIS A 66 8.28 8.40 -3.08
CA HIS A 66 9.22 7.28 -3.04
C HIS A 66 9.22 6.47 -4.35
N ILE A 67 8.04 6.21 -4.92
CA ILE A 67 7.92 5.54 -6.22
C ILE A 67 8.66 6.33 -7.31
N THR A 68 8.43 7.64 -7.37
CA THR A 68 9.12 8.52 -8.34
C THR A 68 10.64 8.49 -8.14
N LEU A 69 11.10 8.49 -6.89
CA LEU A 69 12.53 8.38 -6.58
C LEU A 69 13.09 7.05 -7.09
N CYS A 70 12.43 5.92 -6.83
CA CYS A 70 12.87 4.62 -7.30
C CYS A 70 12.96 4.56 -8.83
N ASP A 71 11.95 5.09 -9.53
CA ASP A 71 11.94 5.13 -11.00
C ASP A 71 13.11 5.96 -11.56
N GLN A 72 13.39 7.14 -10.98
CA GLN A 72 14.50 8.01 -11.41
C GLN A 72 15.88 7.34 -11.29
N PHE A 73 16.04 6.40 -10.36
CA PHE A 73 17.30 5.69 -10.13
C PHE A 73 17.27 4.24 -10.65
N ASN A 74 16.28 3.86 -11.45
CA ASN A 74 16.11 2.51 -12.01
C ASN A 74 16.09 1.41 -10.92
N ILE A 75 15.47 1.68 -9.78
CA ILE A 75 15.34 0.75 -8.67
C ILE A 75 13.98 0.03 -8.76
N PRO A 76 13.94 -1.30 -8.92
CA PRO A 76 12.69 -2.08 -8.93
C PRO A 76 11.89 -1.88 -7.65
N LEU A 77 10.56 -1.96 -7.76
CA LEU A 77 9.63 -1.73 -6.66
C LEU A 77 8.95 -3.01 -6.20
N VAL A 78 8.92 -3.23 -4.88
CA VAL A 78 8.15 -4.30 -4.23
C VAL A 78 7.12 -3.67 -3.28
N THR A 79 5.84 -3.92 -3.52
CA THR A 79 4.73 -3.34 -2.76
C THR A 79 4.04 -4.40 -1.91
N PHE A 80 3.95 -4.20 -0.60
CA PHE A 80 3.23 -5.06 0.33
C PHE A 80 1.91 -4.41 0.72
N VAL A 81 0.80 -5.07 0.41
CA VAL A 81 -0.54 -4.52 0.58
C VAL A 81 -1.26 -5.16 1.76
N ASP A 82 -1.56 -4.36 2.78
CA ASP A 82 -2.52 -4.65 3.84
C ASP A 82 -3.30 -3.37 4.16
N CYS A 83 -4.22 -3.02 3.27
CA CYS A 83 -4.91 -1.74 3.28
C CYS A 83 -6.44 -1.94 3.24
N PRO A 84 -7.17 -1.48 4.27
CA PRO A 84 -8.64 -1.55 4.28
C PRO A 84 -9.31 -0.43 3.48
N GLY A 85 -8.58 0.61 3.11
CA GLY A 85 -9.14 1.76 2.39
C GLY A 85 -8.33 3.05 2.55
N TYR A 86 -8.81 4.11 1.95
CA TYR A 86 -8.41 5.47 2.34
C TYR A 86 -9.04 5.83 3.69
N LEU A 87 -8.33 6.64 4.47
CA LEU A 87 -8.82 7.09 5.78
C LEU A 87 -10.06 7.98 5.58
N PRO A 88 -11.24 7.59 6.10
CA PRO A 88 -12.44 8.39 5.99
C PRO A 88 -12.40 9.56 6.98
N GLY A 89 -13.12 10.63 6.67
CA GLY A 89 -13.31 11.75 7.57
C GLY A 89 -13.40 13.09 6.86
N VAL A 90 -14.17 13.99 7.43
CA VAL A 90 -14.43 15.35 6.86
C VAL A 90 -13.13 16.11 6.62
N GLU A 91 -12.17 16.01 7.54
CA GLU A 91 -10.87 16.65 7.40
C GLU A 91 -10.09 16.11 6.19
N GLN A 92 -10.03 14.77 6.02
CA GLN A 92 -9.36 14.12 4.90
C GLN A 92 -10.01 14.53 3.57
N GLU A 93 -11.33 14.57 3.51
CA GLU A 93 -12.07 15.00 2.32
C GLU A 93 -11.79 16.46 1.96
N HIS A 94 -11.91 17.37 2.93
CA HIS A 94 -11.67 18.81 2.72
C HIS A 94 -10.21 19.09 2.33
N ARG A 95 -9.25 18.37 2.85
CA ARG A 95 -7.84 18.47 2.51
C ARG A 95 -7.46 17.75 1.21
N GLY A 96 -8.41 17.05 0.60
CA GLY A 96 -8.28 16.48 -0.73
C GLY A 96 -7.59 15.10 -0.77
N VAL A 97 -8.00 14.17 0.09
CA VAL A 97 -7.49 12.80 0.14
C VAL A 97 -7.53 12.10 -1.24
N ILE A 98 -8.57 12.34 -2.04
CA ILE A 98 -8.70 11.77 -3.39
C ILE A 98 -7.61 12.31 -4.31
N ARG A 99 -7.35 13.62 -4.28
CA ARG A 99 -6.30 14.26 -5.08
C ARG A 99 -4.91 13.77 -4.70
N HIS A 100 -4.63 13.61 -3.41
CA HIS A 100 -3.35 13.09 -2.92
C HIS A 100 -3.22 11.59 -3.22
N GLY A 101 -4.28 10.81 -3.03
CA GLY A 101 -4.31 9.40 -3.40
C GLY A 101 -4.08 9.16 -4.89
N ALA A 102 -4.59 10.03 -5.75
CA ALA A 102 -4.36 9.98 -7.20
C ALA A 102 -2.87 10.12 -7.57
N LYS A 103 -2.04 10.76 -6.74
CA LYS A 103 -0.59 10.86 -6.97
C LYS A 103 0.08 9.48 -6.93
N ILE A 104 -0.39 8.56 -6.07
CA ILE A 104 0.13 7.18 -6.02
C ILE A 104 -0.14 6.49 -7.35
N ILE A 105 -1.39 6.58 -7.84
CA ILE A 105 -1.80 6.01 -9.13
C ILE A 105 -0.91 6.53 -10.25
N TYR A 106 -0.76 7.85 -10.30
CA TYR A 106 0.05 8.52 -11.31
C TYR A 106 1.51 8.06 -11.25
N ALA A 107 2.11 8.00 -10.06
CA ALA A 107 3.48 7.56 -9.88
C ALA A 107 3.71 6.12 -10.35
N TYR A 108 2.82 5.17 -10.00
CA TYR A 108 2.92 3.78 -10.46
C TYR A 108 2.69 3.64 -11.96
N CYS A 109 1.78 4.42 -12.56
CA CYS A 109 1.55 4.40 -14.00
C CYS A 109 2.74 4.94 -14.79
N GLN A 110 3.43 5.94 -14.28
CA GLN A 110 4.60 6.52 -14.92
C GLN A 110 5.87 5.68 -14.72
N ALA A 111 5.97 4.97 -13.60
CA ALA A 111 7.17 4.21 -13.28
C ALA A 111 7.42 3.12 -14.33
N THR A 112 8.62 3.12 -14.89
CA THR A 112 9.10 2.19 -15.92
C THR A 112 9.87 1.01 -15.35
N VAL A 113 10.29 1.11 -14.09
CA VAL A 113 10.99 0.03 -13.37
C VAL A 113 10.08 -1.17 -13.13
N PRO A 114 10.64 -2.39 -12.97
CA PRO A 114 9.87 -3.56 -12.58
C PRO A 114 9.09 -3.34 -11.28
N LYS A 115 7.82 -3.77 -11.28
CA LYS A 115 6.88 -3.60 -10.16
C LYS A 115 6.28 -4.93 -9.77
N ILE A 116 6.45 -5.30 -8.51
CA ILE A 116 5.86 -6.50 -7.91
C ILE A 116 4.93 -6.07 -6.77
N SER A 117 3.72 -6.62 -6.70
CA SER A 117 2.84 -6.43 -5.56
C SER A 117 2.54 -7.75 -4.84
N ILE A 118 2.45 -7.69 -3.52
CA ILE A 118 2.16 -8.82 -2.64
C ILE A 118 1.03 -8.42 -1.69
N VAL A 119 -0.16 -8.99 -1.88
CA VAL A 119 -1.27 -8.79 -0.95
C VAL A 119 -1.08 -9.73 0.23
N THR A 120 -0.74 -9.16 1.38
CA THR A 120 -0.48 -9.93 2.60
C THR A 120 -1.77 -10.24 3.37
N ARG A 121 -2.74 -9.30 3.42
CA ARG A 121 -4.00 -9.52 4.10
C ARG A 121 -5.16 -8.78 3.43
N LYS A 122 -5.32 -7.48 3.65
CA LYS A 122 -6.45 -6.69 3.13
C LYS A 122 -6.03 -5.90 1.90
N ALA A 123 -6.86 -5.96 0.87
CA ALA A 123 -6.71 -5.15 -0.34
C ALA A 123 -8.10 -4.67 -0.76
N MET A 124 -8.53 -3.53 -0.19
CA MET A 124 -9.92 -3.08 -0.31
C MET A 124 -10.05 -1.80 -1.13
N GLY A 125 -11.02 -1.79 -2.03
CA GLY A 125 -11.49 -0.61 -2.74
C GLY A 125 -10.42 0.13 -3.55
N GLY A 126 -10.55 1.45 -3.63
CA GLY A 126 -9.66 2.31 -4.41
C GLY A 126 -8.22 2.35 -3.92
N SER A 127 -7.97 2.13 -2.64
CA SER A 127 -6.60 2.08 -2.09
C SER A 127 -5.83 0.88 -2.59
N TYR A 128 -6.48 -0.29 -2.75
CA TYR A 128 -5.86 -1.44 -3.39
C TYR A 128 -5.51 -1.15 -4.85
N VAL A 129 -6.43 -0.52 -5.58
CA VAL A 129 -6.14 -0.12 -6.97
C VAL A 129 -4.90 0.76 -7.03
N ALA A 130 -4.79 1.74 -6.13
CA ALA A 130 -3.67 2.68 -6.09
C ALA A 130 -2.33 2.02 -5.73
N LEU A 131 -2.33 0.95 -4.92
CA LEU A 131 -1.11 0.29 -4.41
C LEU A 131 -0.57 -0.78 -5.38
N SER A 132 -0.24 -0.40 -6.60
CA SER A 132 0.35 -1.30 -7.62
C SER A 132 -0.47 -2.56 -7.85
N SER A 133 -1.79 -2.42 -7.98
CA SER A 133 -2.65 -3.55 -8.35
C SER A 133 -2.36 -4.01 -9.77
N ARG A 134 -2.82 -5.21 -10.12
CA ARG A 134 -2.68 -5.76 -11.46
C ARG A 134 -3.26 -4.85 -12.55
N GLN A 135 -4.27 -4.06 -12.21
CA GLN A 135 -4.88 -3.09 -13.13
C GLN A 135 -3.99 -1.86 -13.39
N MET A 136 -2.99 -1.63 -12.53
CA MET A 136 -2.09 -0.48 -12.59
C MET A 136 -0.74 -0.80 -13.23
N ASN A 137 -0.72 -1.70 -14.20
CA ASN A 137 0.47 -2.04 -15.00
C ASN A 137 1.64 -2.56 -14.15
N ASN A 138 1.34 -3.36 -13.10
CA ASN A 138 2.37 -4.06 -12.38
C ASN A 138 2.75 -5.36 -13.14
N ASP A 139 4.02 -5.76 -13.06
CA ASP A 139 4.53 -6.91 -13.81
C ASP A 139 4.07 -8.22 -13.17
N VAL A 140 4.08 -8.30 -11.84
CA VAL A 140 3.69 -9.52 -11.10
C VAL A 140 2.88 -9.14 -9.85
N ALA A 141 1.77 -9.84 -9.63
CA ALA A 141 0.95 -9.72 -8.44
C ALA A 141 0.81 -11.08 -7.73
N TYR A 142 1.18 -11.11 -6.47
CA TYR A 142 1.00 -12.25 -5.57
C TYR A 142 -0.04 -11.93 -4.51
N ALA A 143 -0.65 -12.98 -3.96
CA ALA A 143 -1.53 -12.86 -2.79
C ALA A 143 -1.28 -14.05 -1.87
N TRP A 144 -1.23 -13.79 -0.56
CA TRP A 144 -1.19 -14.87 0.41
C TRP A 144 -2.53 -15.61 0.43
N PRO A 145 -2.57 -16.91 0.81
CA PRO A 145 -3.82 -17.69 0.83
C PRO A 145 -4.92 -17.09 1.71
N SER A 146 -4.53 -16.29 2.71
CA SER A 146 -5.45 -15.58 3.62
C SER A 146 -5.82 -14.17 3.15
N ALA A 147 -5.39 -13.75 1.98
CA ALA A 147 -5.65 -12.41 1.47
C ALA A 147 -7.14 -12.19 1.18
N GLN A 148 -7.61 -11.01 1.53
CA GLN A 148 -8.98 -10.55 1.29
C GLN A 148 -8.96 -9.40 0.29
N ILE A 149 -9.34 -9.69 -0.94
CA ILE A 149 -9.37 -8.72 -2.04
C ILE A 149 -10.83 -8.45 -2.38
N ALA A 150 -11.30 -7.23 -2.17
CA ALA A 150 -12.71 -6.86 -2.37
C ALA A 150 -12.88 -5.35 -2.55
N VAL A 151 -14.09 -4.94 -2.97
CA VAL A 151 -14.45 -3.51 -3.00
C VAL A 151 -14.55 -2.94 -1.60
N MET A 152 -15.06 -3.72 -0.64
CA MET A 152 -15.18 -3.36 0.79
C MET A 152 -15.21 -4.62 1.64
N GLY A 153 -15.05 -4.47 2.96
CA GLY A 153 -15.15 -5.58 3.90
C GLY A 153 -16.54 -6.26 3.87
N ALA A 154 -16.57 -7.57 4.08
CA ALA A 154 -17.79 -8.40 3.96
C ALA A 154 -18.96 -7.89 4.80
N GLU A 155 -18.72 -7.44 6.05
CA GLU A 155 -19.75 -6.91 6.93
C GLU A 155 -20.38 -5.62 6.37
N GLY A 156 -19.54 -4.69 5.86
CA GLY A 156 -20.03 -3.47 5.22
C GLY A 156 -20.83 -3.76 3.95
N ALA A 157 -20.37 -4.70 3.14
CA ALA A 157 -21.08 -5.15 1.95
C ALA A 157 -22.44 -5.78 2.29
N ALA A 158 -22.50 -6.65 3.31
CA ALA A 158 -23.74 -7.28 3.75
C ALA A 158 -24.73 -6.23 4.25
N ARG A 159 -24.31 -5.27 5.05
CA ARG A 159 -25.15 -4.17 5.53
C ARG A 159 -25.71 -3.32 4.39
N LEU A 160 -24.86 -3.01 3.39
CA LEU A 160 -25.28 -2.22 2.24
C LEU A 160 -26.32 -2.96 1.38
N LEU A 161 -26.07 -4.24 1.08
CA LEU A 161 -26.95 -5.06 0.23
C LEU A 161 -28.25 -5.42 0.91
N HIS A 162 -28.24 -5.65 2.22
CA HIS A 162 -29.38 -6.12 2.98
C HIS A 162 -29.94 -5.09 3.96
N HIS A 163 -29.66 -3.78 3.77
CA HIS A 163 -30.08 -2.73 4.69
C HIS A 163 -31.60 -2.74 4.98
N ARG A 164 -32.46 -3.12 3.99
CA ARG A 164 -33.90 -3.21 4.17
C ARG A 164 -34.37 -4.44 4.98
N ALA A 165 -33.52 -5.46 5.08
CA ALA A 165 -33.83 -6.68 5.85
C ALA A 165 -33.25 -6.62 7.26
N ILE A 166 -32.35 -5.71 7.54
CA ILE A 166 -31.67 -5.52 8.83
C ILE A 166 -32.31 -4.35 9.63
N ALA A 167 -33.01 -3.44 8.95
CA ALA A 167 -33.81 -2.37 9.57
C ALA A 167 -35.18 -2.89 10.02
#